data_10b4e02e97b563afda7cc1a8b679dc5d
#
_entry.id   10b4e02e97b563afda7cc1a8b679dc5d
#
_cell.length_a   1.000
_cell.length_b   1.000
_cell.length_c   1.000
_cell.angle_alpha   90.00
_cell.angle_beta   90.00
_cell.angle_gamma   90.00
#
_symmetry.space_group_name_H-M   'P 1'
#
loop_
_entity.id
_entity.type
_entity.pdbx_description
1 polymer ?
#
loop_
_entity_poly.entity_id
_entity_poly.type
_entity_poly.pdbx_seq_one_letter_code
_entity_poly.pdbx_strand_id
1 'polypeptide(L)'
;MKKVSFVIPCYRSEHTLPHVVKEIREKMQELTQYEYDIFLVNDASPDNTMGTIRDLCDKYDNIKGIGFARNFGQHAALMAGLRHSDGDYVV
;
A
#
# COMPACT_ATOMS: atom_id res chain seq x y z
N MET A 1 -0.14 16.99 -13.60
CA MET A 1 0.71 16.57 -12.45
C MET A 1 0.98 15.08 -12.55
N LYS A 2 2.22 14.67 -12.35
CA LYS A 2 2.59 13.25 -12.40
C LYS A 2 2.15 12.55 -11.12
N LYS A 3 1.77 11.29 -11.24
CA LYS A 3 1.30 10.47 -10.11
C LYS A 3 2.26 9.31 -9.84
N VAL A 4 2.59 9.12 -8.58
CA VAL A 4 3.42 8.00 -8.12
C VAL A 4 2.54 7.01 -7.38
N SER A 5 2.57 5.74 -7.79
CA SER A 5 1.86 4.66 -7.09
C SER A 5 2.85 3.80 -6.32
N PHE A 6 2.63 3.68 -5.01
CA PHE A 6 3.42 2.80 -4.15
C PHE A 6 2.67 1.48 -4.00
N VAL A 7 3.32 0.37 -4.29
CA VAL A 7 2.75 -0.97 -4.14
C VAL A 7 3.53 -1.69 -3.06
N ILE A 8 2.87 -2.01 -1.96
CA ILE A 8 3.51 -2.59 -0.78
C ILE A 8 2.88 -3.96 -0.48
N PRO A 9 3.60 -5.05 -0.70
CA PRO A 9 3.15 -6.36 -0.26
C PRO A 9 3.25 -6.45 1.26
N CYS A 10 2.19 -6.91 1.90
CA CYS A 10 2.06 -6.93 3.35
C CYS A 10 1.86 -8.36 3.84
N TYR A 11 2.75 -8.79 4.72
CA TYR A 11 2.64 -10.07 5.41
C TYR A 11 3.24 -9.92 6.79
N ARG A 12 2.44 -10.19 7.84
CA ARG A 12 2.83 -9.97 9.24
C ARG A 12 3.32 -8.55 9.50
N SER A 13 2.59 -7.58 8.93
CA SER A 13 2.99 -6.17 8.95
C SER A 13 2.11 -5.31 9.84
N GLU A 14 1.36 -5.92 10.74
CA GLU A 14 0.39 -5.24 11.61
C GLU A 14 0.98 -4.03 12.32
N HIS A 15 2.18 -4.16 12.86
CA HIS A 15 2.82 -3.11 13.65
C HIS A 15 3.75 -2.22 12.84
N THR A 16 4.20 -2.65 11.66
CA THR A 16 5.15 -1.90 10.84
C THR A 16 4.48 -0.99 9.81
N LEU A 17 3.29 -1.35 9.32
CA LEU A 17 2.60 -0.59 8.28
C LEU A 17 2.37 0.88 8.63
N PRO A 18 1.92 1.23 9.85
CA PRO A 18 1.73 2.65 10.16
C PRO A 18 3.00 3.48 10.01
N HIS A 19 4.15 2.92 10.37
CA HIS A 19 5.44 3.60 10.23
C HIS A 19 5.84 3.77 8.77
N VAL A 20 5.66 2.73 7.95
CA VAL A 20 5.98 2.79 6.52
C VAL A 20 5.12 3.83 5.82
N VAL A 21 3.82 3.82 6.08
CA VAL A 21 2.89 4.79 5.49
C VAL A 21 3.25 6.21 5.92
N LYS A 22 3.58 6.39 7.20
CA LYS A 22 3.99 7.71 7.71
C LYS A 22 5.23 8.23 6.98
N GLU A 23 6.24 7.38 6.80
CA GLU A 23 7.46 7.75 6.08
C GLU A 23 7.18 8.17 4.64
N ILE A 24 6.34 7.40 3.93
CA ILE A 24 5.94 7.74 2.55
C ILE A 24 5.24 9.08 2.51
N ARG A 25 4.30 9.31 3.41
CA ARG A 25 3.54 10.56 3.45
C ARG A 25 4.44 11.76 3.72
N GLU A 26 5.38 11.62 4.64
CA GLU A 26 6.34 12.69 4.96
C GLU A 26 7.20 13.02 3.75
N LYS A 27 7.70 12.00 3.03
CA LYS A 27 8.50 12.21 1.83
C LYS A 27 7.69 12.87 0.72
N MET A 28 6.46 12.46 0.50
CA MET A 28 5.63 13.01 -0.56
C MET A 28 5.17 14.43 -0.26
N GLN A 29 5.13 14.86 1.01
CA GLN A 29 4.88 16.24 1.35
C GLN A 29 5.96 17.19 0.83
N GLU A 30 7.19 16.69 0.69
CA GLU A 30 8.30 17.47 0.15
C GLU A 30 8.28 17.52 -1.38
N LEU A 31 7.57 16.59 -2.03
CA LEU A 31 7.51 16.44 -3.48
C LEU A 31 6.15 16.93 -3.99
N THR A 32 5.87 18.21 -3.81
CA THR A 32 4.54 18.80 -4.08
C THR A 32 4.15 18.79 -5.54
N GLN A 33 5.09 18.56 -6.46
CA GLN A 33 4.81 18.45 -7.90
C GLN A 33 4.23 17.09 -8.28
N TYR A 34 4.12 16.14 -7.34
CA TYR A 34 3.57 14.81 -7.59
C TYR A 34 2.30 14.58 -6.77
N GLU A 35 1.35 13.89 -7.41
CA GLU A 35 0.28 13.20 -6.69
C GLU A 35 0.77 11.79 -6.36
N TYR A 36 0.15 11.13 -5.39
CA TYR A 36 0.52 9.76 -5.07
C TYR A 36 -0.66 8.97 -4.51
N ASP A 37 -0.59 7.65 -4.65
CA ASP A 37 -1.45 6.72 -3.94
C ASP A 37 -0.62 5.55 -3.42
N ILE A 38 -1.19 4.79 -2.49
CA ILE A 38 -0.52 3.65 -1.86
C ILE A 38 -1.47 2.45 -1.95
N PHE A 39 -0.98 1.36 -2.52
CA PHE A 39 -1.69 0.08 -2.58
C PHE A 39 -1.06 -0.86 -1.57
N LEU A 40 -1.81 -1.24 -0.54
CA LEU A 40 -1.38 -2.18 0.48
C LEU A 40 -2.00 -3.54 0.17
N VAL A 41 -1.18 -4.52 -0.21
CA VAL A 41 -1.65 -5.83 -0.64
C VAL A 41 -1.39 -6.84 0.48
N ASN A 42 -2.46 -7.31 1.12
CA ASN A 42 -2.37 -8.31 2.18
C ASN A 42 -2.33 -9.71 1.56
N ASP A 43 -1.22 -10.41 1.74
CA ASP A 43 -1.01 -11.77 1.23
C ASP A 43 -1.43 -12.81 2.28
N ALA A 44 -2.70 -12.74 2.70
CA ALA A 44 -3.32 -13.66 3.66
C ALA A 44 -2.53 -13.77 4.98
N SER A 45 -2.14 -12.65 5.55
CA SER A 45 -1.39 -12.63 6.79
C SER A 45 -2.23 -13.20 7.94
N PRO A 46 -1.62 -14.03 8.85
CA PRO A 46 -2.35 -14.59 9.99
C PRO A 46 -2.58 -13.60 11.13
N ASP A 47 -1.88 -12.49 11.15
CA ASP A 47 -2.06 -11.45 12.17
C ASP A 47 -3.14 -10.45 11.76
N ASN A 48 -3.25 -9.32 12.46
CA ASN A 48 -4.24 -8.29 12.17
C ASN A 48 -3.77 -7.28 11.10
N THR A 49 -2.94 -7.71 10.16
CA THR A 49 -2.46 -6.84 9.07
C THR A 49 -3.63 -6.24 8.29
N MET A 50 -4.66 -7.03 7.99
CA MET A 50 -5.81 -6.52 7.24
C MET A 50 -6.58 -5.46 8.02
N GLY A 51 -6.70 -5.61 9.34
CA GLY A 51 -7.32 -4.59 10.18
C GLY A 51 -6.55 -3.28 10.14
N THR A 52 -5.22 -3.35 10.20
CA THR A 52 -4.35 -2.17 10.07
C THR A 52 -4.53 -1.52 8.69
N ILE A 53 -4.61 -2.30 7.62
CA ILE A 53 -4.84 -1.79 6.27
C ILE A 53 -6.18 -1.05 6.20
N ARG A 54 -7.23 -1.63 6.75
CA ARG A 54 -8.56 -0.99 6.76
C ARG A 54 -8.54 0.33 7.50
N ASP A 55 -7.88 0.39 8.65
CA ASP A 55 -7.75 1.63 9.43
C ASP A 55 -7.04 2.72 8.63
N LEU A 56 -5.97 2.36 7.92
CA LEU A 56 -5.23 3.31 7.09
C LEU A 56 -6.05 3.78 5.88
N CYS A 57 -6.83 2.88 5.27
CA CYS A 57 -7.72 3.24 4.16
C CYS A 57 -8.82 4.20 4.62
N ASP A 58 -9.35 4.01 5.81
CA ASP A 58 -10.38 4.90 6.38
C ASP A 58 -9.79 6.26 6.73
N LYS A 59 -8.54 6.30 7.14
CA LYS A 59 -7.87 7.53 7.58
C LYS A 59 -7.39 8.39 6.40
N TYR A 60 -7.00 7.78 5.30
CA TYR A 60 -6.40 8.47 4.16
C TYR A 60 -7.08 8.04 2.85
N ASP A 61 -7.56 9.00 2.07
CA ASP A 61 -8.29 8.75 0.83
C ASP A 61 -7.44 8.11 -0.27
N ASN A 62 -6.13 8.30 -0.22
CA ASN A 62 -5.23 7.84 -1.25
C ASN A 62 -4.56 6.49 -0.92
N ILE A 63 -5.07 5.78 0.09
CA ILE A 63 -4.60 4.45 0.43
C ILE A 63 -5.68 3.43 0.07
N LYS A 64 -5.30 2.41 -0.69
CA LYS A 64 -6.17 1.33 -1.15
C LYS A 64 -5.67 0.00 -0.61
N GLY A 65 -6.59 -0.86 -0.18
CA GLY A 65 -6.25 -2.19 0.31
C GLY A 65 -6.71 -3.28 -0.65
N ILE A 66 -5.87 -4.30 -0.82
CA ILE A 66 -6.18 -5.51 -1.59
C ILE A 66 -5.88 -6.69 -0.69
N GLY A 67 -6.81 -7.64 -0.58
CA GLY A 67 -6.62 -8.83 0.24
C GLY A 67 -6.69 -10.11 -0.59
N PHE A 68 -5.80 -11.06 -0.29
CA PHE A 68 -5.84 -12.40 -0.86
C PHE A 68 -6.49 -13.36 0.13
N ALA A 69 -7.24 -14.33 -0.38
CA ALA A 69 -7.90 -15.34 0.45
C ALA A 69 -6.88 -16.36 1.02
N ARG A 70 -5.73 -16.50 0.38
CA ARG A 70 -4.65 -17.38 0.81
C ARG A 70 -3.31 -16.78 0.36
N ASN A 71 -2.22 -17.28 0.93
CA ASN A 71 -0.87 -16.80 0.62
C ASN A 71 -0.45 -17.28 -0.78
N PHE A 72 -0.17 -16.32 -1.67
CA PHE A 72 0.33 -16.57 -3.02
C PHE A 72 1.79 -16.12 -3.19
N GLY A 73 2.38 -15.51 -2.15
CA GLY A 73 3.75 -15.02 -2.18
C GLY A 73 3.86 -13.55 -2.57
N GLN A 74 5.00 -12.98 -2.25
CA GLN A 74 5.27 -11.55 -2.44
C GLN A 74 5.17 -11.13 -3.92
N HIS A 75 5.61 -11.99 -4.83
CA HIS A 75 5.54 -11.70 -6.26
C HIS A 75 4.09 -11.53 -6.74
N ALA A 76 3.20 -12.41 -6.30
CA ALA A 76 1.78 -12.31 -6.66
C ALA A 76 1.16 -11.02 -6.06
N ALA A 77 1.56 -10.65 -4.85
CA ALA A 77 1.09 -9.42 -4.21
C ALA A 77 1.52 -8.18 -5.01
N LEU A 78 2.76 -8.15 -5.47
CA LEU A 78 3.25 -7.06 -6.31
C LEU A 78 2.48 -6.98 -7.63
N MET A 79 2.23 -8.12 -8.27
CA MET A 79 1.47 -8.15 -9.53
C MET A 79 0.04 -7.67 -9.35
N ALA A 80 -0.61 -8.04 -8.26
CA ALA A 80 -1.97 -7.56 -7.97
C ALA A 80 -2.00 -6.04 -7.80
N GLY A 81 -1.04 -5.48 -7.06
CA GLY A 81 -0.91 -4.04 -6.88
C GLY A 81 -0.66 -3.32 -8.20
N LEU A 82 0.21 -3.87 -9.05
CA LEU A 82 0.50 -3.30 -10.36
C LEU A 82 -0.73 -3.26 -11.27
N ARG A 83 -1.57 -4.28 -11.22
CA ARG A 83 -2.81 -4.32 -12.01
C ARG A 83 -3.80 -3.23 -11.61
N HIS A 84 -3.83 -2.88 -10.33
CA HIS A 84 -4.76 -1.90 -9.80
C HIS A 84 -4.20 -0.48 -9.82
N SER A 85 -2.89 -0.32 -9.98
CA SER A 85 -2.27 1.01 -10.00
C SER A 85 -2.47 1.70 -11.35
N ASP A 86 -2.63 3.01 -11.31
CA ASP A 86 -2.77 3.85 -12.50
C ASP A 86 -1.77 5.01 -12.52
N GLY A 87 -0.75 4.92 -11.69
CA GLY A 87 0.25 5.97 -11.59
C GLY A 87 1.20 6.00 -12.78
N ASP A 88 1.77 7.17 -13.04
CA ASP A 88 2.81 7.35 -14.05
C ASP A 88 4.10 6.61 -13.66
N TYR A 89 4.35 6.50 -12.36
CA TYR A 89 5.48 5.78 -11.78
C TYR A 89 4.98 4.81 -10.72
N VAL A 90 5.57 3.63 -10.65
CA VAL A 90 5.23 2.61 -9.65
C VAL A 90 6.48 2.28 -8.84
N VAL A 91 6.32 2.27 -7.53
CA VAL A 91 7.43 1.99 -6.60
C VAL A 91 7.12 0.77 -5.74
#